data_ebd7455cc41cf5efc4ae67b1c75b5fc8
#
_entry.id   ebd7455cc41cf5efc4ae67b1c75b5fc8
#
_cell.length_a   1.000
_cell.length_b   1.000
_cell.length_c   1.000
_cell.angle_alpha   90.00
_cell.angle_beta   90.00
_cell.angle_gamma   90.00
#
_symmetry.space_group_name_H-M   'P 1'
#
loop_
_entity.id
_entity.type
_entity.pdbx_description
1 polymer ?
#
loop_
_entity_poly.entity_id
_entity_poly.type
_entity_poly.pdbx_seq_one_letter_code
_entity_poly.pdbx_strand_id
1 'polypeptide(L)'
;DSGNNVVIEEFLTGPEVSVLSFTDGKTVVPMVSSMDHKRALDGDKGLNTGGMGTVAPNPYYTAEIAKECAEKIFLPTVKAMNNENRTFKGCLYFGLMLTPKGPKVIEYNCRFGDPETQVVLPLLKTDLLTIMRAVHDETLSFLNVEFKDESAACVVIASGGYPLSYGKGYEIDFGDSENTENVTVFHAGTAEKDGKIVTSGGRVLGVTATGKGLNAALSTAYKATEQIKFKDAFYRKDIGARALAALKK
;
A
#
# COMPACT_ATOMS: atom_id res chain seq x y z
N ASP A 1 -19.00 8.72 -19.19
CA ASP A 1 -20.11 9.53 -18.65
C ASP A 1 -19.98 9.71 -17.13
N SER A 2 -18.83 10.20 -16.70
CA SER A 2 -18.60 10.65 -15.33
C SER A 2 -19.16 12.08 -15.19
N GLY A 3 -19.95 12.34 -14.13
CA GLY A 3 -20.38 13.69 -13.80
C GLY A 3 -21.88 13.90 -13.60
N ASN A 4 -22.69 12.86 -13.73
CA ASN A 4 -24.14 12.98 -13.45
C ASN A 4 -24.47 13.05 -11.95
N ASN A 5 -23.55 12.57 -11.09
CA ASN A 5 -23.67 12.64 -9.63
C ASN A 5 -22.38 13.21 -9.05
N VAL A 6 -22.49 14.09 -8.07
CA VAL A 6 -21.38 14.72 -7.37
C VAL A 6 -21.52 14.45 -5.89
N VAL A 7 -20.42 14.04 -5.26
CA VAL A 7 -20.31 13.91 -3.80
C VAL A 7 -19.60 15.16 -3.29
N ILE A 8 -20.21 15.84 -2.32
CA ILE A 8 -19.63 17.01 -1.65
C ILE A 8 -19.30 16.60 -0.22
N GLU A 9 -18.03 16.69 0.14
CA GLU A 9 -17.51 16.23 1.43
C GLU A 9 -16.81 17.37 2.18
N GLU A 10 -16.58 17.17 3.49
CA GLU A 10 -15.74 18.05 4.29
C GLU A 10 -14.31 18.05 3.73
N PHE A 11 -13.71 19.22 3.56
CA PHE A 11 -12.30 19.31 3.19
C PHE A 11 -11.41 18.92 4.38
N LEU A 12 -10.74 17.78 4.27
CA LEU A 12 -9.88 17.23 5.31
C LEU A 12 -8.43 17.65 5.11
N THR A 13 -7.73 17.91 6.22
CA THR A 13 -6.29 18.18 6.22
C THR A 13 -5.59 17.36 7.29
N GLY A 14 -4.43 16.80 6.97
CA GLY A 14 -3.61 15.97 7.86
C GLY A 14 -2.80 14.93 7.12
N PRO A 15 -2.01 14.11 7.81
CA PRO A 15 -1.38 12.95 7.22
C PRO A 15 -2.40 11.90 6.79
N GLU A 16 -2.21 11.34 5.59
CA GLU A 16 -2.98 10.18 5.13
C GLU A 16 -2.38 8.89 5.69
N VAL A 17 -3.25 7.95 6.01
CA VAL A 17 -2.89 6.60 6.49
C VAL A 17 -3.76 5.57 5.80
N SER A 18 -3.13 4.53 5.29
CA SER A 18 -3.81 3.35 4.76
C SER A 18 -3.76 2.22 5.80
N VAL A 19 -4.92 1.67 6.16
CA VAL A 19 -5.02 0.50 7.04
C VAL A 19 -5.83 -0.57 6.32
N LEU A 20 -5.15 -1.59 5.84
CA LEU A 20 -5.79 -2.79 5.34
C LEU A 20 -6.21 -3.66 6.54
N SER A 21 -7.34 -4.33 6.46
CA SER A 21 -7.81 -5.16 7.55
C SER A 21 -8.44 -6.44 7.01
N PHE A 22 -8.17 -7.57 7.66
CA PHE A 22 -8.95 -8.78 7.45
C PHE A 22 -10.26 -8.68 8.24
N THR A 23 -11.36 -9.12 7.65
CA THR A 23 -12.64 -9.24 8.36
C THR A 23 -13.42 -10.45 7.88
N ASP A 24 -14.03 -11.14 8.83
CA ASP A 24 -14.96 -12.25 8.61
C ASP A 24 -16.43 -11.80 8.71
N GLY A 25 -16.67 -10.50 8.76
CA GLY A 25 -17.98 -9.90 8.94
C GLY A 25 -18.36 -9.65 10.40
N LYS A 26 -17.57 -10.14 11.36
CA LYS A 26 -17.78 -9.96 12.81
C LYS A 26 -16.53 -9.37 13.47
N THR A 27 -15.39 -9.94 13.14
CA THR A 27 -14.07 -9.57 13.64
C THR A 27 -13.37 -8.70 12.61
N VAL A 28 -12.61 -7.70 13.06
CA VAL A 28 -11.72 -6.91 12.23
C VAL A 28 -10.30 -7.05 12.79
N VAL A 29 -9.37 -7.50 11.95
CA VAL A 29 -7.95 -7.61 12.30
C VAL A 29 -7.17 -6.65 11.41
N PRO A 30 -6.82 -5.44 11.91
CA PRO A 30 -6.01 -4.50 11.14
C PRO A 30 -4.62 -5.05 10.88
N MET A 31 -4.12 -4.79 9.68
CA MET A 31 -2.74 -5.07 9.29
C MET A 31 -1.83 -3.90 9.70
N VAL A 32 -0.53 -4.04 9.48
CA VAL A 32 0.41 -2.93 9.65
C VAL A 32 -0.02 -1.75 8.79
N SER A 33 -0.04 -0.55 9.38
CA SER A 33 -0.42 0.67 8.66
C SER A 33 0.62 1.05 7.60
N SER A 34 0.19 1.72 6.53
CA SER A 34 1.10 2.16 5.47
C SER A 34 0.89 3.62 5.08
N MET A 35 1.90 4.19 4.42
CA MET A 35 1.88 5.55 3.88
C MET A 35 2.16 5.49 2.38
N ASP A 36 1.12 5.75 1.57
CA ASP A 36 1.22 5.85 0.12
C ASP A 36 1.72 7.24 -0.33
N HIS A 37 2.30 7.29 -1.53
CA HIS A 37 2.79 8.49 -2.19
C HIS A 37 2.07 8.65 -3.53
N LYS A 38 0.93 9.34 -3.53
CA LYS A 38 -0.01 9.39 -4.66
C LYS A 38 0.44 10.27 -5.83
N ARG A 39 1.30 11.28 -5.59
CA ARG A 39 1.75 12.19 -6.63
C ARG A 39 2.86 11.58 -7.47
N ALA A 40 2.84 11.89 -8.78
CA ALA A 40 3.76 11.31 -9.77
C ALA A 40 5.23 11.70 -9.56
N LEU A 41 5.50 12.90 -9.05
CA LEU A 41 6.84 13.50 -8.99
C LEU A 41 7.28 13.78 -7.55
N ASP A 42 8.59 13.91 -7.37
CA ASP A 42 9.22 14.27 -6.11
C ASP A 42 8.62 15.55 -5.50
N GLY A 43 8.61 15.63 -4.17
CA GLY A 43 8.04 16.74 -3.42
C GLY A 43 6.52 16.81 -3.50
N ASP A 44 5.85 15.69 -3.70
CA ASP A 44 4.39 15.58 -3.88
C ASP A 44 3.86 16.50 -4.98
N LYS A 45 4.56 16.55 -6.12
CA LYS A 45 4.20 17.32 -7.30
C LYS A 45 3.61 16.45 -8.41
N GLY A 46 3.07 17.11 -9.44
CA GLY A 46 2.48 16.45 -10.59
C GLY A 46 1.06 15.93 -10.33
N LEU A 47 0.57 15.06 -11.20
CA LEU A 47 -0.77 14.50 -11.14
C LEU A 47 -0.88 13.40 -10.07
N ASN A 48 -2.09 13.14 -9.60
CA ASN A 48 -2.39 11.95 -8.80
C ASN A 48 -2.23 10.69 -9.65
N THR A 49 -1.76 9.63 -9.03
CA THR A 49 -1.54 8.30 -9.63
C THR A 49 -2.22 7.23 -8.78
N GLY A 50 -2.04 5.98 -9.15
CA GLY A 50 -2.41 4.84 -8.29
C GLY A 50 -1.46 4.60 -7.11
N GLY A 51 -0.43 5.44 -6.93
CA GLY A 51 0.63 5.29 -5.93
C GLY A 51 2.00 5.07 -6.58
N MET A 52 2.98 5.88 -6.20
CA MET A 52 4.37 5.83 -6.70
C MET A 52 5.32 5.14 -5.74
N GLY A 53 4.81 4.66 -4.64
CA GLY A 53 5.54 3.95 -3.61
C GLY A 53 4.87 4.10 -2.25
N THR A 54 5.23 3.20 -1.34
CA THR A 54 4.62 3.15 -0.02
C THR A 54 5.63 2.64 1.00
N VAL A 55 5.41 2.98 2.26
CA VAL A 55 6.20 2.50 3.39
C VAL A 55 5.30 1.97 4.50
N ALA A 56 5.77 1.01 5.26
CA ALA A 56 5.12 0.44 6.42
C ALA A 56 6.15 0.16 7.55
N PRO A 57 5.80 0.42 8.83
CA PRO A 57 4.57 1.06 9.31
C PRO A 57 4.56 2.57 9.02
N ASN A 58 3.35 3.16 9.06
CA ASN A 58 3.18 4.62 8.99
C ASN A 58 3.45 5.25 10.37
N PRO A 59 4.47 6.11 10.53
CA PRO A 59 4.87 6.64 11.83
C PRO A 59 3.85 7.60 12.48
N TYR A 60 2.91 8.12 11.71
CA TYR A 60 1.82 8.94 12.25
C TYR A 60 0.70 8.10 12.89
N TYR A 61 0.66 6.80 12.62
CA TYR A 61 -0.38 5.91 13.13
C TYR A 61 0.06 5.26 14.44
N THR A 62 -0.11 6.01 15.54
CA THR A 62 0.28 5.56 16.89
C THR A 62 -0.70 4.51 17.45
N ALA A 63 -0.33 3.86 18.55
CA ALA A 63 -1.20 2.90 19.22
C ALA A 63 -2.52 3.53 19.69
N GLU A 64 -2.49 4.77 20.15
CA GLU A 64 -3.69 5.52 20.57
C GLU A 64 -4.63 5.78 19.39
N ILE A 65 -4.06 6.20 18.25
CA ILE A 65 -4.84 6.43 17.01
C ILE A 65 -5.40 5.09 16.50
N ALA A 66 -4.62 4.02 16.56
CA ALA A 66 -5.07 2.69 16.16
C ALA A 66 -6.27 2.21 17.01
N LYS A 67 -6.21 2.43 18.31
CA LYS A 67 -7.33 2.14 19.23
C LYS A 67 -8.56 2.97 18.88
N GLU A 68 -8.39 4.27 18.68
CA GLU A 68 -9.49 5.16 18.30
C GLU A 68 -10.12 4.74 16.96
N CYS A 69 -9.32 4.39 15.96
CA CYS A 69 -9.80 3.88 14.68
C CYS A 69 -10.58 2.57 14.84
N ALA A 70 -10.09 1.63 15.65
CA ALA A 70 -10.79 0.38 15.91
C ALA A 70 -12.17 0.61 16.53
N GLU A 71 -12.24 1.46 17.56
CA GLU A 71 -13.47 1.73 18.32
C GLU A 71 -14.49 2.58 17.57
N LYS A 72 -14.02 3.61 16.85
CA LYS A 72 -14.89 4.62 16.23
C LYS A 72 -15.13 4.42 14.73
N ILE A 73 -14.27 3.65 14.04
CA ILE A 73 -14.35 3.47 12.58
C ILE A 73 -14.51 2.00 12.22
N PHE A 74 -13.54 1.12 12.54
CA PHE A 74 -13.49 -0.22 11.97
C PHE A 74 -14.65 -1.10 12.45
N LEU A 75 -14.83 -1.24 13.75
CA LEU A 75 -15.91 -2.02 14.31
C LEU A 75 -17.29 -1.44 13.97
N PRO A 76 -17.54 -0.12 14.09
CA PRO A 76 -18.80 0.47 13.66
C PRO A 76 -19.13 0.25 12.18
N THR A 77 -18.11 0.31 11.28
CA THR A 77 -18.31 0.08 9.85
C THR A 77 -18.83 -1.34 9.59
N VAL A 78 -18.17 -2.36 10.14
CA VAL A 78 -18.57 -3.75 9.93
C VAL A 78 -19.97 -3.99 10.55
N LYS A 79 -20.23 -3.43 11.73
CA LYS A 79 -21.54 -3.52 12.38
C LYS A 79 -22.65 -2.85 11.56
N ALA A 80 -22.37 -1.67 10.97
CA ALA A 80 -23.33 -0.97 10.12
C ALA A 80 -23.65 -1.79 8.86
N MET A 81 -22.64 -2.37 8.21
CA MET A 81 -22.84 -3.25 7.05
C MET A 81 -23.72 -4.46 7.39
N ASN A 82 -23.53 -5.06 8.55
CA ASN A 82 -24.38 -6.17 9.01
C ASN A 82 -25.82 -5.73 9.28
N ASN A 83 -26.02 -4.55 9.86
CA ASN A 83 -27.37 -4.02 10.11
C ASN A 83 -28.14 -3.74 8.81
N GLU A 84 -27.42 -3.43 7.73
CA GLU A 84 -27.98 -3.25 6.38
C GLU A 84 -28.11 -4.57 5.60
N ASN A 85 -27.87 -5.74 6.25
CA ASN A 85 -27.84 -7.06 5.60
C ASN A 85 -26.82 -7.14 4.43
N ARG A 86 -25.70 -6.44 4.55
CA ARG A 86 -24.61 -6.37 3.57
C ARG A 86 -23.27 -6.77 4.20
N THR A 87 -23.27 -7.93 4.86
CA THR A 87 -22.05 -8.45 5.50
C THR A 87 -20.91 -8.55 4.50
N PHE A 88 -19.77 -7.97 4.86
CA PHE A 88 -18.55 -8.02 4.06
C PHE A 88 -17.52 -8.93 4.73
N LYS A 89 -16.93 -9.85 3.95
CA LYS A 89 -15.80 -10.70 4.34
C LYS A 89 -14.66 -10.53 3.37
N GLY A 90 -13.44 -10.47 3.87
CA GLY A 90 -12.24 -10.33 3.03
C GLY A 90 -11.28 -9.27 3.53
N CYS A 91 -10.61 -8.59 2.59
CA CYS A 91 -9.75 -7.46 2.88
C CYS A 91 -10.52 -6.15 2.72
N LEU A 92 -10.71 -5.43 3.82
CA LEU A 92 -11.29 -4.10 3.84
C LEU A 92 -10.19 -3.06 4.07
N TYR A 93 -10.01 -2.18 3.10
CA TYR A 93 -9.05 -1.08 3.16
C TYR A 93 -9.76 0.18 3.68
N PHE A 94 -9.18 0.78 4.70
CA PHE A 94 -9.57 2.07 5.25
C PHE A 94 -8.54 3.12 4.83
N GLY A 95 -8.94 4.05 3.97
CA GLY A 95 -8.20 5.29 3.69
C GLY A 95 -8.58 6.34 4.72
N LEU A 96 -7.62 6.77 5.51
CA LEU A 96 -7.84 7.66 6.65
C LEU A 96 -7.04 8.96 6.50
N MET A 97 -7.63 10.06 7.01
CA MET A 97 -6.94 11.32 7.27
C MET A 97 -6.84 11.54 8.78
N LEU A 98 -5.63 11.74 9.30
CA LEU A 98 -5.41 12.09 10.70
C LEU A 98 -5.56 13.59 10.86
N THR A 99 -6.77 14.03 11.18
CA THR A 99 -7.08 15.45 11.35
C THR A 99 -6.82 15.92 12.77
N PRO A 100 -6.72 17.24 13.04
CA PRO A 100 -6.66 17.76 14.41
C PRO A 100 -7.85 17.37 15.30
N LYS A 101 -8.97 16.92 14.69
CA LYS A 101 -10.18 16.47 15.39
C LYS A 101 -10.28 14.94 15.51
N GLY A 102 -9.19 14.23 15.25
CA GLY A 102 -9.13 12.77 15.22
C GLY A 102 -9.13 12.17 13.82
N PRO A 103 -9.05 10.84 13.71
CA PRO A 103 -9.04 10.14 12.42
C PRO A 103 -10.41 10.26 11.74
N LYS A 104 -10.39 10.51 10.42
CA LYS A 104 -11.57 10.54 9.56
C LYS A 104 -11.36 9.64 8.36
N VAL A 105 -12.44 9.02 7.89
CA VAL A 105 -12.42 8.18 6.68
C VAL A 105 -12.43 9.07 5.44
N ILE A 106 -11.50 8.79 4.51
CA ILE A 106 -11.50 9.36 3.16
C ILE A 106 -12.27 8.43 2.23
N GLU A 107 -11.93 7.13 2.28
CA GLU A 107 -12.52 6.13 1.39
C GLU A 107 -12.43 4.73 1.99
N TYR A 108 -13.27 3.84 1.48
CA TYR A 108 -13.17 2.39 1.66
C TYR A 108 -12.84 1.73 0.33
N ASN A 109 -12.02 0.67 0.37
CA ASN A 109 -11.84 -0.21 -0.76
C ASN A 109 -12.06 -1.67 -0.30
N CYS A 110 -12.82 -2.43 -1.09
CA CYS A 110 -13.17 -3.83 -0.77
C CYS A 110 -12.16 -4.82 -1.39
N ARG A 111 -10.89 -4.52 -1.26
CA ARG A 111 -9.76 -5.25 -1.86
C ARG A 111 -8.45 -4.85 -1.20
N PHE A 112 -7.41 -5.63 -1.47
CA PHE A 112 -6.04 -5.23 -1.16
C PHE A 112 -5.65 -3.95 -1.92
N GLY A 113 -4.79 -3.12 -1.30
CA GLY A 113 -4.23 -1.92 -1.91
C GLY A 113 -3.06 -2.22 -2.85
N ASP A 114 -2.78 -1.33 -3.76
CA ASP A 114 -1.61 -1.35 -4.64
C ASP A 114 -1.08 0.10 -4.77
N PRO A 115 0.07 0.43 -4.15
CA PRO A 115 1.17 -0.45 -3.73
C PRO A 115 1.20 -0.84 -2.23
N GLU A 116 0.14 -0.71 -1.44
CA GLU A 116 0.18 -0.98 0.00
C GLU A 116 0.42 -2.47 0.32
N THR A 117 -0.19 -3.36 -0.46
CA THR A 117 -0.02 -4.81 -0.30
C THR A 117 1.45 -5.22 -0.37
N GLN A 118 2.21 -4.57 -1.25
CA GLN A 118 3.62 -4.85 -1.47
C GLN A 118 4.53 -4.50 -0.27
N VAL A 119 4.03 -3.76 0.73
CA VAL A 119 4.76 -3.51 1.98
C VAL A 119 4.14 -4.20 3.18
N VAL A 120 2.84 -4.47 3.15
CA VAL A 120 2.13 -5.04 4.30
C VAL A 120 2.28 -6.56 4.35
N LEU A 121 2.08 -7.26 3.22
CA LEU A 121 2.18 -8.72 3.19
C LEU A 121 3.60 -9.28 3.40
N PRO A 122 4.70 -8.65 2.94
CA PRO A 122 6.05 -9.08 3.29
C PRO A 122 6.36 -9.04 4.79
N LEU A 123 5.63 -8.22 5.54
CA LEU A 123 5.73 -8.15 7.00
C LEU A 123 4.84 -9.18 7.72
N LEU A 124 3.92 -9.83 7.02
CA LEU A 124 3.03 -10.84 7.62
C LEU A 124 3.84 -12.10 7.98
N LYS A 125 3.67 -12.59 9.24
CA LYS A 125 4.24 -13.87 9.70
C LYS A 125 3.24 -15.01 9.57
N THR A 126 1.98 -14.74 9.93
CA THR A 126 0.93 -15.74 9.86
C THR A 126 0.65 -16.10 8.41
N ASP A 127 0.52 -17.38 8.11
CA ASP A 127 0.23 -17.86 6.77
C ASP A 127 -1.05 -17.24 6.21
N LEU A 128 -0.96 -16.62 5.03
CA LEU A 128 -2.08 -15.88 4.43
C LEU A 128 -3.26 -16.81 4.09
N LEU A 129 -3.00 -18.04 3.64
CA LEU A 129 -4.07 -19.01 3.34
C LEU A 129 -4.84 -19.40 4.61
N THR A 130 -4.13 -19.54 5.72
CA THR A 130 -4.74 -19.79 7.04
C THR A 130 -5.67 -18.65 7.44
N ILE A 131 -5.25 -17.39 7.22
CA ILE A 131 -6.09 -16.22 7.48
C ILE A 131 -7.31 -16.21 6.55
N MET A 132 -7.12 -16.47 5.24
CA MET A 132 -8.21 -16.50 4.27
C MET A 132 -9.27 -17.57 4.62
N ARG A 133 -8.83 -18.74 5.10
CA ARG A 133 -9.73 -19.79 5.61
C ARG A 133 -10.49 -19.31 6.84
N ALA A 134 -9.81 -18.72 7.82
CA ALA A 134 -10.44 -18.18 9.02
C ALA A 134 -11.48 -17.08 8.70
N VAL A 135 -11.21 -16.24 7.70
CA VAL A 135 -12.17 -15.25 7.19
C VAL A 135 -13.40 -15.94 6.58
N HIS A 136 -13.19 -16.97 5.74
CA HIS A 136 -14.28 -17.72 5.11
C HIS A 136 -15.16 -18.41 6.16
N ASP A 137 -14.54 -19.11 7.12
CA ASP A 137 -15.19 -19.94 8.13
C ASP A 137 -15.71 -19.14 9.33
N GLU A 138 -15.57 -17.81 9.34
CA GLU A 138 -15.97 -16.91 10.43
C GLU A 138 -15.29 -17.24 11.78
N THR A 139 -14.04 -17.68 11.71
CA THR A 139 -13.22 -18.08 12.87
C THR A 139 -12.03 -17.15 13.12
N LEU A 140 -12.02 -15.97 12.47
CA LEU A 140 -10.91 -15.02 12.55
C LEU A 140 -10.62 -14.57 14.00
N SER A 141 -11.63 -14.54 14.87
CA SER A 141 -11.48 -14.21 16.30
C SER A 141 -10.64 -15.21 17.10
N PHE A 142 -10.46 -16.43 16.59
CA PHE A 142 -9.64 -17.48 17.24
C PHE A 142 -8.21 -17.53 16.68
N LEU A 143 -7.91 -16.74 15.66
CA LEU A 143 -6.60 -16.71 15.01
C LEU A 143 -5.77 -15.54 15.53
N ASN A 144 -4.57 -15.82 16.03
CA ASN A 144 -3.58 -14.78 16.31
C ASN A 144 -2.83 -14.43 15.02
N VAL A 145 -3.12 -13.27 14.43
CA VAL A 145 -2.44 -12.77 13.24
C VAL A 145 -1.24 -11.95 13.67
N GLU A 146 -0.06 -12.40 13.30
CA GLU A 146 1.22 -11.80 13.67
C GLU A 146 1.93 -11.16 12.48
N PHE A 147 2.65 -10.07 12.75
CA PHE A 147 3.53 -9.38 11.81
C PHE A 147 4.96 -9.35 12.34
N LYS A 148 5.93 -9.20 11.43
CA LYS A 148 7.34 -9.00 11.77
C LYS A 148 7.54 -7.62 12.41
N ASP A 149 8.46 -7.54 13.36
CA ASP A 149 8.95 -6.27 13.91
C ASP A 149 10.02 -5.68 12.99
N GLU A 150 9.60 -5.32 11.79
CA GLU A 150 10.42 -4.79 10.71
C GLU A 150 9.66 -3.66 10.00
N SER A 151 10.37 -2.93 9.15
CA SER A 151 9.79 -1.99 8.20
C SER A 151 9.90 -2.52 6.78
N ALA A 152 8.99 -2.07 5.91
CA ALA A 152 9.04 -2.33 4.48
C ALA A 152 8.91 -1.01 3.70
N ALA A 153 9.55 -0.96 2.55
CA ALA A 153 9.45 0.14 1.61
C ALA A 153 9.32 -0.40 0.18
N CYS A 154 8.37 0.12 -0.57
CA CYS A 154 8.15 -0.20 -1.98
C CYS A 154 8.36 1.06 -2.82
N VAL A 155 9.24 1.00 -3.81
CA VAL A 155 9.44 2.02 -4.82
C VAL A 155 8.82 1.55 -6.13
N VAL A 156 7.88 2.33 -6.67
CA VAL A 156 7.25 2.00 -7.96
C VAL A 156 8.06 2.56 -9.09
N ILE A 157 8.43 1.69 -10.05
CA ILE A 157 9.04 2.11 -11.31
C ILE A 157 7.92 2.20 -12.37
N ALA A 158 7.80 3.36 -12.98
CA ALA A 158 6.75 3.69 -13.94
C ALA A 158 7.32 3.96 -15.34
N SER A 159 6.47 3.79 -16.35
CA SER A 159 6.75 4.17 -17.73
C SER A 159 6.75 5.69 -17.90
N GLY A 160 7.69 6.21 -18.69
CA GLY A 160 7.78 7.64 -19.00
C GLY A 160 6.46 8.16 -19.57
N GLY A 161 5.98 9.28 -18.99
CA GLY A 161 4.68 9.88 -19.33
C GLY A 161 3.52 9.48 -18.41
N TYR A 162 3.63 8.41 -17.61
CA TYR A 162 2.61 8.06 -16.62
C TYR A 162 2.37 9.21 -15.62
N PRO A 163 1.11 9.55 -15.22
CA PRO A 163 -0.14 8.83 -15.46
C PRO A 163 -0.88 9.20 -16.76
N LEU A 164 -0.28 9.98 -17.63
CA LEU A 164 -0.83 10.31 -18.93
C LEU A 164 -0.52 9.20 -19.96
N SER A 165 -0.18 9.57 -21.19
CA SER A 165 0.19 8.61 -22.24
C SER A 165 1.64 8.13 -22.09
N TYR A 166 1.85 6.85 -22.25
CA TYR A 166 3.17 6.20 -22.14
C TYR A 166 3.32 5.08 -23.17
N GLY A 167 4.59 4.80 -23.53
CA GLY A 167 4.94 3.69 -24.41
C GLY A 167 4.90 2.35 -23.69
N LYS A 168 4.79 1.26 -24.47
CA LYS A 168 4.77 -0.13 -24.00
C LYS A 168 5.68 -1.00 -24.85
N GLY A 169 5.96 -2.24 -24.39
CA GLY A 169 6.73 -3.24 -25.12
C GLY A 169 8.25 -3.03 -25.03
N TYR A 170 8.72 -2.23 -24.08
CA TYR A 170 10.16 -2.08 -23.83
C TYR A 170 10.67 -3.21 -22.95
N GLU A 171 11.75 -3.88 -23.37
CA GLU A 171 12.43 -4.92 -22.61
C GLU A 171 12.91 -4.35 -21.25
N ILE A 172 12.76 -5.16 -20.21
CA ILE A 172 13.17 -4.82 -18.85
C ILE A 172 14.46 -5.58 -18.52
N ASP A 173 15.50 -4.84 -18.18
CA ASP A 173 16.73 -5.39 -17.59
C ASP A 173 16.63 -5.28 -16.07
N PHE A 174 16.63 -6.42 -15.40
CA PHE A 174 16.51 -6.49 -13.93
C PHE A 174 17.84 -6.36 -13.21
N GLY A 175 18.98 -6.46 -13.92
CA GLY A 175 20.30 -6.56 -13.28
C GLY A 175 20.31 -7.69 -12.23
N ASP A 176 20.89 -7.41 -11.05
CA ASP A 176 20.90 -8.35 -9.93
C ASP A 176 19.79 -8.07 -8.90
N SER A 177 18.80 -7.24 -9.22
CA SER A 177 17.79 -6.79 -8.26
C SER A 177 16.98 -7.95 -7.65
N GLU A 178 16.67 -8.98 -8.44
CA GLU A 178 15.89 -10.15 -8.00
C GLU A 178 16.68 -11.09 -7.09
N ASN A 179 18.01 -11.02 -7.09
CA ASN A 179 18.91 -11.81 -6.26
C ASN A 179 19.33 -11.04 -4.98
N THR A 180 18.85 -9.82 -4.79
CA THR A 180 19.21 -9.00 -3.62
C THR A 180 18.45 -9.50 -2.39
N GLU A 181 19.16 -9.77 -1.31
CA GLU A 181 18.57 -10.25 -0.05
C GLU A 181 17.53 -9.25 0.49
N ASN A 182 16.42 -9.76 1.01
CA ASN A 182 15.29 -9.00 1.54
C ASN A 182 14.60 -8.09 0.52
N VAL A 183 14.81 -8.31 -0.77
CA VAL A 183 14.14 -7.63 -1.87
C VAL A 183 13.14 -8.56 -2.55
N THR A 184 12.00 -8.00 -2.93
CA THR A 184 11.01 -8.64 -3.80
C THR A 184 10.62 -7.67 -4.89
N VAL A 185 10.75 -8.09 -6.15
CA VAL A 185 10.31 -7.32 -7.30
C VAL A 185 8.92 -7.80 -7.70
N PHE A 186 7.91 -6.96 -7.48
CA PHE A 186 6.54 -7.27 -7.86
C PHE A 186 6.25 -6.77 -9.27
N HIS A 187 5.76 -7.67 -10.12
CA HIS A 187 5.29 -7.35 -11.46
C HIS A 187 3.90 -6.71 -11.39
N ALA A 188 3.74 -5.56 -12.06
CA ALA A 188 2.46 -4.87 -12.22
C ALA A 188 2.12 -4.75 -13.71
N GLY A 189 2.54 -3.68 -14.36
CA GLY A 189 2.34 -3.48 -15.80
C GLY A 189 3.44 -4.13 -16.64
N THR A 190 3.60 -5.44 -16.56
CA THR A 190 4.54 -6.24 -17.35
C THR A 190 3.82 -7.27 -18.20
N ALA A 191 4.47 -7.75 -19.25
CA ALA A 191 4.04 -8.87 -20.07
C ALA A 191 5.24 -9.67 -20.55
N GLU A 192 5.04 -10.93 -20.89
CA GLU A 192 6.03 -11.72 -21.60
C GLU A 192 5.86 -11.56 -23.12
N LYS A 193 6.96 -11.32 -23.82
CA LYS A 193 7.02 -11.26 -25.29
C LYS A 193 8.33 -11.85 -25.78
N ASP A 194 8.25 -12.85 -26.63
CA ASP A 194 9.41 -13.53 -27.24
C ASP A 194 10.42 -14.02 -26.18
N GLY A 195 9.92 -14.56 -25.04
CA GLY A 195 10.73 -15.05 -23.93
C GLY A 195 11.39 -13.94 -23.09
N LYS A 196 11.00 -12.68 -23.27
CA LYS A 196 11.49 -11.52 -22.52
C LYS A 196 10.36 -10.84 -21.77
N ILE A 197 10.68 -10.29 -20.60
CA ILE A 197 9.74 -9.45 -19.86
C ILE A 197 9.80 -8.03 -20.40
N VAL A 198 8.63 -7.48 -20.74
CA VAL A 198 8.48 -6.14 -21.33
C VAL A 198 7.46 -5.31 -20.57
N THR A 199 7.54 -3.99 -20.72
CA THR A 199 6.55 -3.06 -20.15
C THR A 199 5.19 -3.20 -20.86
N SER A 200 4.10 -3.23 -20.09
CA SER A 200 2.72 -3.28 -20.62
C SER A 200 1.76 -2.32 -19.91
N GLY A 201 2.21 -1.58 -18.90
CA GLY A 201 1.40 -0.66 -18.12
C GLY A 201 2.12 0.62 -17.72
N GLY A 202 1.43 1.51 -17.01
CA GLY A 202 1.98 2.76 -16.50
C GLY A 202 2.87 2.54 -15.29
N ARG A 203 2.35 1.91 -14.23
CA ARG A 203 3.17 1.37 -13.13
C ARG A 203 3.64 -0.01 -13.58
N VAL A 204 4.94 -0.19 -13.68
CA VAL A 204 5.54 -1.39 -14.30
C VAL A 204 5.97 -2.40 -13.24
N LEU A 205 6.72 -1.95 -12.24
CA LEU A 205 7.25 -2.79 -11.17
C LEU A 205 7.10 -2.09 -9.82
N GLY A 206 6.94 -2.88 -8.76
CA GLY A 206 7.08 -2.44 -7.37
C GLY A 206 8.30 -3.11 -6.76
N VAL A 207 9.34 -2.36 -6.45
CA VAL A 207 10.56 -2.87 -5.82
C VAL A 207 10.46 -2.70 -4.32
N THR A 208 10.23 -3.80 -3.61
CA THR A 208 10.03 -3.80 -2.17
C THR A 208 11.24 -4.38 -1.46
N ALA A 209 11.64 -3.74 -0.36
CA ALA A 209 12.57 -4.31 0.58
C ALA A 209 12.04 -4.26 2.00
N THR A 210 12.43 -5.24 2.82
CA THR A 210 12.21 -5.25 4.27
C THR A 210 13.52 -5.03 5.02
N GLY A 211 13.43 -4.56 6.28
CA GLY A 211 14.61 -4.35 7.10
C GLY A 211 14.29 -3.87 8.50
N LYS A 212 15.29 -3.94 9.39
CA LYS A 212 15.17 -3.41 10.75
C LYS A 212 15.18 -1.88 10.72
N GLY A 213 13.96 -1.32 10.71
CA GLY A 213 13.72 0.11 10.61
C GLY A 213 13.66 0.62 9.16
N LEU A 214 12.93 1.74 9.01
CA LEU A 214 12.56 2.30 7.71
C LEU A 214 13.77 2.74 6.87
N ASN A 215 14.84 3.26 7.49
CA ASN A 215 16.05 3.65 6.76
C ASN A 215 16.70 2.46 6.04
N ALA A 216 16.78 1.29 6.70
CA ALA A 216 17.36 0.08 6.10
C ALA A 216 16.50 -0.40 4.93
N ALA A 217 15.18 -0.50 5.12
CA ALA A 217 14.26 -0.90 4.07
C ALA A 217 14.33 0.02 2.84
N LEU A 218 14.30 1.34 3.03
CA LEU A 218 14.41 2.34 1.94
C LEU A 218 15.75 2.24 1.21
N SER A 219 16.87 2.18 1.96
CA SER A 219 18.20 2.08 1.34
C SER A 219 18.32 0.86 0.45
N THR A 220 17.81 -0.30 0.91
CA THR A 220 17.83 -1.54 0.15
C THR A 220 16.90 -1.50 -1.06
N ALA A 221 15.68 -0.98 -0.89
CA ALA A 221 14.72 -0.83 -2.00
C ALA A 221 15.27 0.07 -3.11
N TYR A 222 15.87 1.22 -2.79
CA TYR A 222 16.45 2.12 -3.78
C TYR A 222 17.66 1.50 -4.48
N LYS A 223 18.58 0.83 -3.77
CA LYS A 223 19.71 0.14 -4.39
C LYS A 223 19.27 -0.91 -5.40
N ALA A 224 18.22 -1.67 -5.12
CA ALA A 224 17.66 -2.63 -6.05
C ALA A 224 16.94 -1.92 -7.22
N THR A 225 16.20 -0.85 -6.95
CA THR A 225 15.51 -0.05 -7.97
C THR A 225 16.47 0.53 -9.00
N GLU A 226 17.64 1.00 -8.57
CA GLU A 226 18.68 1.58 -9.45
C GLU A 226 19.28 0.59 -10.44
N GLN A 227 19.17 -0.72 -10.18
CA GLN A 227 19.66 -1.77 -11.09
C GLN A 227 18.69 -2.06 -12.22
N ILE A 228 17.40 -1.80 -12.03
CA ILE A 228 16.35 -2.12 -13.01
C ILE A 228 16.28 -1.01 -14.05
N LYS A 229 16.31 -1.39 -15.33
CA LYS A 229 16.33 -0.44 -16.44
C LYS A 229 15.38 -0.85 -17.55
N PHE A 230 14.66 0.10 -18.07
CA PHE A 230 13.96 0.03 -19.34
C PHE A 230 13.81 1.44 -19.92
N LYS A 231 13.43 1.55 -21.17
CA LYS A 231 13.33 2.85 -21.87
C LYS A 231 12.33 3.76 -21.16
N ASP A 232 12.77 4.98 -20.87
CA ASP A 232 12.00 6.05 -20.22
C ASP A 232 11.45 5.68 -18.84
N ALA A 233 12.09 4.74 -18.12
CA ALA A 233 11.76 4.38 -16.75
C ALA A 233 11.95 5.58 -15.81
N PHE A 234 10.97 5.80 -14.90
CA PHE A 234 11.15 6.77 -13.83
C PHE A 234 10.54 6.27 -12.52
N TYR A 235 11.05 6.79 -11.42
CA TYR A 235 10.55 6.55 -10.06
C TYR A 235 10.81 7.78 -9.20
N ARG A 236 10.07 7.91 -8.12
CA ARG A 236 10.30 8.97 -7.12
C ARG A 236 11.51 8.66 -6.26
N LYS A 237 12.31 9.69 -5.96
CA LYS A 237 13.52 9.61 -5.12
C LYS A 237 13.27 9.96 -3.65
N ASP A 238 12.03 10.34 -3.31
CA ASP A 238 11.64 10.84 -1.99
C ASP A 238 10.59 9.96 -1.27
N ILE A 239 10.40 8.71 -1.74
CA ILE A 239 9.54 7.75 -1.05
C ILE A 239 10.03 7.57 0.38
N GLY A 240 9.11 7.69 1.34
CA GLY A 240 9.39 7.59 2.78
C GLY A 240 10.03 8.82 3.42
N ALA A 241 10.37 9.87 2.67
CA ALA A 241 11.01 11.06 3.24
C ALA A 241 10.19 11.72 4.36
N ARG A 242 8.86 11.83 4.19
CA ARG A 242 7.95 12.34 5.23
C ARG A 242 7.90 11.43 6.45
N ALA A 243 7.90 10.11 6.24
CA ALA A 243 7.91 9.13 7.32
C ALA A 243 9.21 9.22 8.14
N LEU A 244 10.37 9.31 7.47
CA LEU A 244 11.66 9.50 8.14
C LEU A 244 11.73 10.81 8.92
N ALA A 245 11.14 11.89 8.40
CA ALA A 245 11.09 13.17 9.10
C ALA A 245 10.19 13.11 10.36
N ALA A 246 9.12 12.32 10.33
CA ALA A 246 8.24 12.11 11.49
C ALA A 246 8.93 11.29 12.59
N LEU A 247 9.76 10.30 12.24
CA LEU A 247 10.50 9.48 13.20
C LEU A 247 11.63 10.22 13.95
N LYS A 248 12.00 11.43 13.48
CA LYS A 248 13.03 12.27 14.12
C LYS A 248 12.47 13.25 15.15
N LYS A 249 11.16 13.36 15.25
CA LYS A 249 10.45 14.22 16.20
C LYS A 249 10.09 13.46 17.47
#